data_3608f170e4780a90d41efb79d04f9a0d
#
_entry.id   3608f170e4780a90d41efb79d04f9a0d
#
_cell.length_a   1.000
_cell.length_b   1.000
_cell.length_c   1.000
_cell.angle_alpha   90.00
_cell.angle_beta   90.00
_cell.angle_gamma   90.00
#
_symmetry.space_group_name_H-M   'P 1'
#
loop_
_entity.id
_entity.type
_entity.pdbx_description
1 polymer ?
#
loop_
_entity_poly.entity_id
_entity_poly.type
_entity_poly.pdbx_seq_one_letter_code
_entity_poly.pdbx_strand_id
1 'polypeptide(L)'
;MSVFKSRIWQRRARAFLHPIDEEKQRLLRDRWASLPAELQTPNQLSGRHLTHCGFTTGASYCSFRCTHCYLPREANQIPIPTFEAMKEQVDANRRFQGPGGGLQITGGDVADAYWRSGRQEELVAIVRYSVDAGLVPMLMTHGQTLLEHPEFLEQLVVEGGLRQMAVHIDMTQAGRAHYPINRLQSEADLHPVREAFTALAIRTRARTGLPFELAHNCTVTERNIASIAEVVRWFLADPQRSRVWRILSFQPEANTGRTIFSKQPVTPQLAWREICRGIGTAIDGSAFIGGHPDCNQGASILIDERTNCRLPLLPGDQKTRDLLAEVLSKLGAVSTMTTDGDGLVTYRVAGALARHPMLAARIAGRLIALVSTGAIPAGLLRALATGRAHTINIGTHNFMDAAAVANAPNDPVVQARLDACVFKGAVKNRATNEWEAVPMCAMNQSRWSELYADRLAASEPTFAALNSAR
;
A
#
# COMPACT_ATOMS: atom_id res chain seq x y z
N MET A 1 10.42 35.41 -9.20
CA MET A 1 11.43 34.40 -8.78
C MET A 1 11.83 34.44 -7.30
N SER A 2 11.88 35.59 -6.63
CA SER A 2 12.34 35.69 -5.21
C SER A 2 11.35 35.10 -4.19
N VAL A 3 10.05 35.36 -4.35
CA VAL A 3 8.99 34.87 -3.41
C VAL A 3 8.86 33.35 -3.45
N PHE A 4 9.00 32.72 -4.60
CA PHE A 4 8.93 31.25 -4.75
C PHE A 4 10.13 30.56 -4.08
N LYS A 5 11.35 31.10 -4.25
CA LYS A 5 12.55 30.61 -3.56
C LYS A 5 12.43 30.75 -2.04
N SER A 6 11.86 31.85 -1.54
CA SER A 6 11.64 32.07 -0.11
C SER A 6 10.67 31.03 0.50
N ARG A 7 9.57 30.68 -0.18
CA ARG A 7 8.63 29.63 0.28
C ARG A 7 9.25 28.23 0.34
N ILE A 8 10.09 27.86 -0.63
CA ILE A 8 10.79 26.57 -0.63
C ILE A 8 11.75 26.50 0.56
N TRP A 9 12.53 27.54 0.81
CA TRP A 9 13.44 27.60 1.95
C TRP A 9 12.69 27.52 3.30
N GLN A 10 11.58 28.21 3.43
CA GLN A 10 10.74 28.15 4.64
C GLN A 10 10.21 26.71 4.88
N ARG A 11 9.72 26.03 3.83
CA ARG A 11 9.28 24.63 3.93
C ARG A 11 10.41 23.69 4.34
N ARG A 12 11.62 23.85 3.78
CA ARG A 12 12.81 23.05 4.12
C ARG A 12 13.28 23.29 5.55
N ALA A 13 13.34 24.55 5.96
CA ALA A 13 13.68 24.93 7.33
C ALA A 13 12.68 24.36 8.34
N ARG A 14 11.38 24.48 8.07
CA ARG A 14 10.32 23.88 8.90
C ARG A 14 10.45 22.36 8.97
N ALA A 15 10.72 21.67 7.85
CA ALA A 15 10.93 20.22 7.81
C ALA A 15 12.13 19.78 8.65
N PHE A 16 13.20 20.58 8.68
CA PHE A 16 14.38 20.31 9.52
C PHE A 16 14.11 20.62 11.00
N LEU A 17 13.46 21.74 11.30
CA LEU A 17 13.16 22.18 12.67
C LEU A 17 12.01 21.38 13.31
N HIS A 18 11.09 20.81 12.54
CA HIS A 18 9.96 20.01 13.00
C HIS A 18 9.86 18.73 12.17
N PRO A 19 10.84 17.80 12.29
CA PRO A 19 10.92 16.63 11.43
C PRO A 19 9.91 15.55 11.79
N ILE A 20 9.43 15.55 13.03
CA ILE A 20 8.48 14.59 13.58
C ILE A 20 7.17 15.31 13.83
N ASP A 21 6.09 14.73 13.37
CA ASP A 21 4.74 15.18 13.72
C ASP A 21 4.37 14.60 15.08
N GLU A 22 4.17 15.48 16.07
CA GLU A 22 3.92 15.09 17.46
C GLU A 22 2.58 14.36 17.63
N GLU A 23 1.54 14.76 16.90
CA GLU A 23 0.24 14.10 16.89
C GLU A 23 0.41 12.66 16.41
N LYS A 24 1.10 12.47 15.28
CA LYS A 24 1.37 11.14 14.72
C LYS A 24 2.20 10.28 15.68
N GLN A 25 3.24 10.85 16.27
CA GLN A 25 4.08 10.12 17.21
C GLN A 25 3.27 9.64 18.42
N ARG A 26 2.39 10.49 18.95
CA ARG A 26 1.50 10.13 20.05
C ARG A 26 0.57 8.98 19.64
N LEU A 27 -0.14 9.11 18.52
CA LEU A 27 -1.04 8.06 18.01
C LEU A 27 -0.34 6.72 17.83
N LEU A 28 0.88 6.71 17.30
CA LEU A 28 1.67 5.48 17.14
C LEU A 28 2.06 4.86 18.48
N ARG A 29 2.46 5.68 19.47
CA ARG A 29 2.82 5.22 20.81
C ARG A 29 1.62 4.70 21.58
N ASP A 30 0.49 5.41 21.55
CA ASP A 30 -0.74 5.00 22.22
C ASP A 30 -1.22 3.64 21.65
N ARG A 31 -1.18 3.49 20.33
CA ARG A 31 -1.51 2.23 19.67
C ARG A 31 -0.53 1.10 20.05
N TRP A 32 0.76 1.40 20.08
CA TRP A 32 1.79 0.43 20.48
C TRP A 32 1.61 0.01 21.93
N ALA A 33 1.34 0.96 22.83
CA ALA A 33 1.12 0.68 24.26
C ALA A 33 -0.17 -0.11 24.53
N SER A 34 -1.16 -0.05 23.64
CA SER A 34 -2.41 -0.83 23.77
C SER A 34 -2.25 -2.30 23.37
N LEU A 35 -1.13 -2.70 22.75
CA LEU A 35 -0.88 -4.08 22.36
C LEU A 35 -0.39 -4.92 23.57
N PRO A 36 -0.69 -6.23 23.60
CA PRO A 36 -0.03 -7.17 24.49
C PRO A 36 1.50 -7.07 24.39
N ALA A 37 2.21 -7.25 25.49
CA ALA A 37 3.66 -7.03 25.57
C ALA A 37 4.46 -7.83 24.52
N GLU A 38 4.04 -9.07 24.25
CA GLU A 38 4.65 -9.97 23.27
C GLU A 38 4.48 -9.49 21.81
N LEU A 39 3.50 -8.61 21.56
CA LEU A 39 3.22 -8.01 20.23
C LEU A 39 3.81 -6.61 20.09
N GLN A 40 4.37 -6.05 21.15
CA GLN A 40 4.99 -4.72 21.16
C GLN A 40 6.36 -4.78 20.48
N THR A 41 6.41 -4.54 19.18
CA THR A 41 7.66 -4.47 18.42
C THR A 41 7.97 -3.06 17.96
N PRO A 42 9.24 -2.68 17.78
CA PRO A 42 9.61 -1.36 17.25
C PRO A 42 9.02 -1.06 15.87
N ASN A 43 8.76 -2.09 15.06
CA ASN A 43 8.15 -1.96 13.75
C ASN A 43 6.75 -1.34 13.81
N GLN A 44 6.02 -1.56 14.91
CA GLN A 44 4.70 -0.97 15.16
C GLN A 44 4.75 0.57 15.32
N LEU A 45 5.91 1.13 15.63
CA LEU A 45 6.12 2.58 15.78
C LEU A 45 6.41 3.29 14.46
N SER A 46 6.47 2.56 13.34
CA SER A 46 6.67 3.15 12.03
C SER A 46 5.36 3.66 11.44
N GLY A 47 5.30 4.95 11.11
CA GLY A 47 4.16 5.57 10.43
C GLY A 47 4.16 5.43 8.91
N ARG A 48 4.94 4.49 8.35
CA ARG A 48 5.03 4.27 6.90
C ARG A 48 3.79 3.56 6.35
N HIS A 49 3.48 3.82 5.08
CA HIS A 49 2.33 3.24 4.38
C HIS A 49 2.27 1.71 4.46
N LEU A 50 3.41 1.02 4.33
CA LEU A 50 3.49 -0.45 4.42
C LEU A 50 3.25 -1.01 5.82
N THR A 51 3.28 -0.17 6.85
CA THR A 51 3.17 -0.60 8.25
C THR A 51 1.86 -0.16 8.90
N HIS A 52 1.30 0.96 8.44
CA HIS A 52 0.02 1.49 8.94
C HIS A 52 -0.72 2.15 7.78
N CYS A 53 -1.88 1.63 7.44
CA CYS A 53 -2.70 2.15 6.36
C CYS A 53 -4.18 2.07 6.70
N GLY A 54 -4.88 3.18 6.49
CA GLY A 54 -6.33 3.24 6.57
C GLY A 54 -7.00 2.86 5.24
N PHE A 55 -8.24 2.41 5.32
CA PHE A 55 -9.03 2.04 4.16
C PHE A 55 -10.37 2.76 4.17
N THR A 56 -10.79 3.25 3.00
CA THR A 56 -12.16 3.67 2.74
C THR A 56 -12.80 2.72 1.73
N THR A 57 -14.09 2.49 1.83
CA THR A 57 -14.86 1.79 0.80
C THR A 57 -15.41 2.79 -0.19
N GLY A 58 -14.64 3.09 -1.25
CA GLY A 58 -14.98 4.06 -2.28
C GLY A 58 -16.08 3.59 -3.22
N ALA A 59 -16.05 2.31 -3.61
CA ALA A 59 -17.11 1.68 -4.37
C ALA A 59 -17.05 0.17 -4.12
N SER A 60 -18.16 -0.54 -4.35
CA SER A 60 -18.19 -2.00 -4.27
C SER A 60 -18.29 -2.65 -5.65
N TYR A 61 -18.71 -1.89 -6.65
CA TYR A 61 -18.78 -2.32 -8.04
C TYR A 61 -17.40 -2.64 -8.63
N CYS A 62 -17.32 -3.72 -9.42
CA CYS A 62 -16.18 -4.07 -10.23
C CYS A 62 -16.62 -4.88 -11.45
N SER A 63 -16.17 -4.47 -12.66
CA SER A 63 -16.47 -5.19 -13.91
C SER A 63 -15.71 -6.51 -14.05
N PHE A 64 -14.62 -6.71 -13.27
CA PHE A 64 -13.71 -7.85 -13.44
C PHE A 64 -14.23 -9.04 -12.70
N ARG A 65 -15.02 -9.55 -12.33
CA ARG A 65 -15.51 -10.82 -11.70
C ARG A 65 -14.39 -11.82 -11.40
N CYS A 66 -13.32 -11.36 -10.72
CA CYS A 66 -12.20 -12.21 -10.33
C CYS A 66 -12.66 -13.40 -9.49
N THR A 67 -12.01 -14.56 -9.68
CA THR A 67 -12.32 -15.81 -8.97
C THR A 67 -11.87 -15.81 -7.52
N HIS A 68 -10.83 -14.99 -7.20
CA HIS A 68 -10.26 -14.84 -5.86
C HIS A 68 -10.46 -13.39 -5.40
N CYS A 69 -11.67 -13.07 -4.94
CA CYS A 69 -12.03 -11.73 -4.56
C CYS A 69 -12.74 -11.72 -3.20
N TYR A 70 -12.23 -10.89 -2.31
CA TYR A 70 -12.78 -10.73 -0.95
C TYR A 70 -14.18 -10.07 -0.92
N LEU A 71 -14.65 -9.52 -2.03
CA LEU A 71 -15.99 -8.96 -2.10
C LEU A 71 -17.06 -10.05 -2.17
N PRO A 72 -18.22 -9.87 -1.56
CA PRO A 72 -19.35 -10.78 -1.73
C PRO A 72 -19.88 -10.76 -3.17
N ARG A 73 -20.68 -11.76 -3.53
CA ARG A 73 -21.26 -11.89 -4.88
C ARG A 73 -22.14 -10.72 -5.25
N GLU A 74 -22.80 -10.15 -4.29
CA GLU A 74 -23.78 -9.06 -4.38
C GLU A 74 -23.11 -7.67 -4.42
N ALA A 75 -21.81 -7.59 -4.35
CA ALA A 75 -21.08 -6.31 -4.25
C ALA A 75 -21.42 -5.32 -5.39
N ASN A 76 -21.69 -5.83 -6.60
CA ASN A 76 -22.07 -4.99 -7.73
C ASN A 76 -23.48 -4.38 -7.62
N GLN A 77 -24.30 -4.83 -6.67
CA GLN A 77 -25.63 -4.28 -6.38
C GLN A 77 -25.56 -3.11 -5.38
N ILE A 78 -24.39 -2.90 -4.74
CA ILE A 78 -24.20 -1.87 -3.74
C ILE A 78 -23.99 -0.52 -4.41
N PRO A 79 -24.79 0.50 -4.09
CA PRO A 79 -24.62 1.84 -4.64
C PRO A 79 -23.26 2.44 -4.32
N ILE A 80 -22.76 3.28 -5.21
CA ILE A 80 -21.58 4.10 -4.91
C ILE A 80 -21.94 5.05 -3.76
N PRO A 81 -21.08 5.18 -2.73
CA PRO A 81 -21.36 6.09 -1.62
C PRO A 81 -21.50 7.53 -2.09
N THR A 82 -22.24 8.33 -1.34
CA THR A 82 -22.32 9.77 -1.57
C THR A 82 -20.98 10.43 -1.21
N PHE A 83 -20.74 11.63 -1.74
CA PHE A 83 -19.56 12.41 -1.39
C PHE A 83 -19.45 12.65 0.13
N GLU A 84 -20.57 12.98 0.79
CA GLU A 84 -20.57 13.20 2.24
C GLU A 84 -20.24 11.91 3.03
N ALA A 85 -20.77 10.76 2.62
CA ALA A 85 -20.42 9.47 3.24
C ALA A 85 -18.93 9.13 3.05
N MET A 86 -18.34 9.53 1.92
CA MET A 86 -16.90 9.38 1.70
C MET A 86 -16.07 10.33 2.57
N LYS A 87 -16.51 11.57 2.76
CA LYS A 87 -15.87 12.54 3.67
C LYS A 87 -15.85 12.00 5.10
N GLU A 88 -16.97 11.51 5.61
CA GLU A 88 -17.02 10.90 6.95
C GLU A 88 -15.99 9.76 7.11
N GLN A 89 -15.84 8.89 6.10
CA GLN A 89 -14.84 7.82 6.12
C GLN A 89 -13.41 8.37 6.11
N VAL A 90 -13.14 9.41 5.31
CA VAL A 90 -11.83 10.07 5.25
C VAL A 90 -11.49 10.72 6.60
N ASP A 91 -12.44 11.43 7.22
CA ASP A 91 -12.27 12.07 8.52
C ASP A 91 -12.02 11.04 9.63
N ALA A 92 -12.75 9.93 9.61
CA ALA A 92 -12.52 8.82 10.52
C ALA A 92 -11.10 8.24 10.36
N ASN A 93 -10.69 7.96 9.13
CA ASN A 93 -9.33 7.49 8.85
C ASN A 93 -8.27 8.53 9.26
N ARG A 94 -8.52 9.83 9.08
CA ARG A 94 -7.62 10.89 9.53
C ARG A 94 -7.41 10.85 11.05
N ARG A 95 -8.48 10.64 11.83
CA ARG A 95 -8.38 10.47 13.28
C ARG A 95 -7.57 9.22 13.65
N PHE A 96 -7.76 8.11 12.92
CA PHE A 96 -7.10 6.84 13.22
C PHE A 96 -5.63 6.78 12.77
N GLN A 97 -5.30 7.39 11.63
CA GLN A 97 -3.96 7.32 11.03
C GLN A 97 -3.05 8.49 11.40
N GLY A 98 -3.62 9.62 11.83
CA GLY A 98 -2.90 10.86 12.04
C GLY A 98 -2.44 11.53 10.75
N PRO A 99 -1.78 12.69 10.85
CA PRO A 99 -1.29 13.44 9.70
C PRO A 99 -0.23 12.64 8.92
N GLY A 100 -0.28 12.74 7.60
CA GLY A 100 0.59 11.96 6.69
C GLY A 100 0.31 10.47 6.71
N GLY A 101 -0.82 10.02 7.26
CA GLY A 101 -1.24 8.62 7.24
C GLY A 101 -1.61 8.16 5.83
N GLY A 102 -1.27 6.91 5.49
CA GLY A 102 -1.70 6.28 4.24
C GLY A 102 -3.20 6.03 4.23
N LEU A 103 -3.84 6.24 3.08
CA LEU A 103 -5.25 5.95 2.88
C LEU A 103 -5.46 5.22 1.55
N GLN A 104 -5.94 3.99 1.59
CA GLN A 104 -6.35 3.28 0.38
C GLN A 104 -7.83 3.53 0.11
N ILE A 105 -8.13 4.11 -1.05
CA ILE A 105 -9.50 4.23 -1.57
C ILE A 105 -9.76 2.95 -2.36
N THR A 106 -10.57 2.06 -1.80
CA THR A 106 -10.68 0.66 -2.23
C THR A 106 -12.14 0.18 -2.24
N GLY A 107 -12.33 -1.12 -2.29
CA GLY A 107 -13.61 -1.82 -2.36
C GLY A 107 -13.65 -2.72 -3.58
N GLY A 108 -14.47 -2.36 -4.56
CA GLY A 108 -14.42 -2.92 -5.91
C GLY A 108 -13.37 -2.25 -6.76
N ASP A 109 -13.72 -1.88 -7.98
CA ASP A 109 -12.88 -0.97 -8.76
C ASP A 109 -13.45 0.45 -8.71
N VAL A 110 -12.76 1.30 -7.97
CA VAL A 110 -13.25 2.66 -7.71
C VAL A 110 -13.23 3.51 -8.99
N ALA A 111 -12.16 3.44 -9.79
CA ALA A 111 -12.05 4.19 -11.03
C ALA A 111 -13.13 3.77 -12.04
N ASP A 112 -13.33 2.45 -12.21
CA ASP A 112 -14.34 1.90 -13.12
C ASP A 112 -15.77 2.28 -12.68
N ALA A 113 -16.06 2.18 -11.38
CA ALA A 113 -17.38 2.51 -10.83
C ALA A 113 -17.76 3.98 -11.07
N TYR A 114 -16.87 4.90 -10.72
CA TYR A 114 -17.12 6.34 -10.87
C TYR A 114 -17.16 6.77 -12.36
N TRP A 115 -16.31 6.18 -13.20
CA TRP A 115 -16.34 6.43 -14.64
C TRP A 115 -17.67 6.01 -15.27
N ARG A 116 -18.09 4.76 -15.03
CA ARG A 116 -19.34 4.21 -15.59
C ARG A 116 -20.62 4.92 -15.12
N SER A 117 -20.56 5.49 -13.94
CA SER A 117 -21.68 6.26 -13.37
C SER A 117 -21.68 7.73 -13.76
N GLY A 118 -20.70 8.22 -14.54
CA GLY A 118 -20.57 9.63 -14.89
C GLY A 118 -20.19 10.53 -13.72
N ARG A 119 -19.59 9.96 -12.65
CA ARG A 119 -19.24 10.68 -11.40
C ARG A 119 -17.73 10.87 -11.22
N GLN A 120 -16.97 11.01 -12.31
CA GLN A 120 -15.52 11.13 -12.30
C GLN A 120 -15.05 12.31 -11.44
N GLU A 121 -15.70 13.48 -11.59
CA GLU A 121 -15.37 14.70 -10.85
C GLU A 121 -15.53 14.51 -9.34
N GLU A 122 -16.49 13.69 -8.93
CA GLU A 122 -16.69 13.38 -7.51
C GLU A 122 -15.53 12.53 -6.96
N LEU A 123 -15.00 11.57 -7.72
CA LEU A 123 -13.79 10.83 -7.29
C LEU A 123 -12.59 11.76 -7.18
N VAL A 124 -12.42 12.69 -8.12
CA VAL A 124 -11.37 13.72 -8.05
C VAL A 124 -11.52 14.56 -6.78
N ALA A 125 -12.75 14.98 -6.44
CA ALA A 125 -13.05 15.74 -5.23
C ALA A 125 -12.77 14.93 -3.95
N ILE A 126 -13.08 13.63 -3.91
CA ILE A 126 -12.78 12.73 -2.78
C ILE A 126 -11.26 12.60 -2.57
N VAL A 127 -10.51 12.42 -3.65
CA VAL A 127 -9.03 12.36 -3.58
C VAL A 127 -8.48 13.70 -3.06
N ARG A 128 -8.96 14.82 -3.58
CA ARG A 128 -8.58 16.16 -3.13
C ARG A 128 -8.89 16.35 -1.64
N TYR A 129 -10.09 16.01 -1.21
CA TYR A 129 -10.48 16.11 0.20
C TYR A 129 -9.56 15.27 1.11
N SER A 130 -9.17 14.08 0.66
CA SER A 130 -8.25 13.22 1.41
C SER A 130 -6.86 13.87 1.56
N VAL A 131 -6.35 14.51 0.51
CA VAL A 131 -5.08 15.27 0.54
C VAL A 131 -5.19 16.50 1.46
N ASP A 132 -6.26 17.25 1.35
CA ASP A 132 -6.51 18.46 2.15
C ASP A 132 -6.69 18.12 3.64
N ALA A 133 -7.27 16.96 3.96
CA ALA A 133 -7.31 16.40 5.31
C ALA A 133 -5.93 15.94 5.83
N GLY A 134 -4.88 16.01 5.02
CA GLY A 134 -3.51 15.67 5.38
C GLY A 134 -3.21 14.17 5.33
N LEU A 135 -4.01 13.37 4.61
CA LEU A 135 -3.74 11.97 4.33
C LEU A 135 -2.99 11.81 3.00
N VAL A 136 -2.46 10.61 2.76
CA VAL A 136 -1.79 10.24 1.51
C VAL A 136 -2.64 9.18 0.80
N PRO A 137 -3.54 9.60 -0.12
CA PRO A 137 -4.41 8.66 -0.81
C PRO A 137 -3.66 7.81 -1.83
N MET A 138 -4.01 6.52 -1.89
CA MET A 138 -3.67 5.56 -2.92
C MET A 138 -4.95 4.98 -3.50
N LEU A 139 -5.14 5.09 -4.81
CA LEU A 139 -6.27 4.49 -5.49
C LEU A 139 -6.01 2.99 -5.74
N MET A 140 -6.95 2.14 -5.34
CA MET A 140 -6.91 0.70 -5.59
C MET A 140 -7.81 0.36 -6.78
N THR A 141 -7.26 -0.25 -7.83
CA THR A 141 -8.00 -0.49 -9.07
C THR A 141 -7.41 -1.65 -9.88
N HIS A 142 -8.18 -2.27 -10.76
CA HIS A 142 -7.64 -3.08 -11.85
C HIS A 142 -7.06 -2.22 -12.98
N GLY A 143 -7.39 -0.93 -13.01
CA GLY A 143 -6.81 0.10 -13.84
C GLY A 143 -7.20 0.08 -15.31
N GLN A 144 -8.05 -0.83 -15.78
CA GLN A 144 -8.42 -0.91 -17.19
C GLN A 144 -9.01 0.41 -17.69
N THR A 145 -9.93 1.00 -16.94
CA THR A 145 -10.54 2.31 -17.24
C THR A 145 -9.49 3.41 -17.38
N LEU A 146 -8.44 3.41 -16.55
CA LEU A 146 -7.39 4.44 -16.60
C LEU A 146 -6.38 4.22 -17.74
N LEU A 147 -6.24 2.99 -18.26
CA LEU A 147 -5.51 2.71 -19.48
C LEU A 147 -6.27 3.21 -20.71
N GLU A 148 -7.59 3.03 -20.72
CA GLU A 148 -8.49 3.45 -21.79
C GLU A 148 -8.74 4.96 -21.79
N HIS A 149 -8.75 5.58 -20.59
CA HIS A 149 -9.04 7.00 -20.33
C HIS A 149 -7.91 7.65 -19.50
N PRO A 150 -6.71 7.83 -20.09
CA PRO A 150 -5.55 8.38 -19.38
C PRO A 150 -5.77 9.83 -18.88
N GLU A 151 -6.65 10.59 -19.53
CA GLU A 151 -7.05 11.94 -19.12
C GLU A 151 -7.70 11.95 -17.74
N PHE A 152 -8.44 10.91 -17.38
CA PHE A 152 -9.04 10.76 -16.06
C PHE A 152 -7.96 10.56 -14.97
N LEU A 153 -6.92 9.77 -15.27
CA LEU A 153 -5.78 9.67 -14.37
C LEU A 153 -5.07 11.02 -14.19
N GLU A 154 -4.91 11.78 -15.27
CA GLU A 154 -4.29 13.11 -15.21
C GLU A 154 -5.10 14.07 -14.34
N GLN A 155 -6.43 14.06 -14.42
CA GLN A 155 -7.29 14.84 -13.52
C GLN A 155 -7.10 14.42 -12.05
N LEU A 156 -7.10 13.12 -11.75
CA LEU A 156 -6.85 12.61 -10.41
C LEU A 156 -5.50 13.08 -9.86
N VAL A 157 -4.46 13.16 -10.72
CA VAL A 157 -3.11 13.60 -10.34
C VAL A 157 -3.02 15.11 -10.17
N VAL A 158 -3.57 15.89 -11.11
CA VAL A 158 -3.42 17.36 -11.14
C VAL A 158 -4.41 18.03 -10.19
N GLU A 159 -5.68 17.70 -10.31
CA GLU A 159 -6.74 18.33 -9.55
C GLU A 159 -6.98 17.63 -8.21
N GLY A 160 -6.99 16.29 -8.19
CA GLY A 160 -7.16 15.49 -6.98
C GLY A 160 -5.93 15.46 -6.08
N GLY A 161 -4.73 15.63 -6.64
CA GLY A 161 -3.49 15.50 -5.88
C GLY A 161 -3.04 14.05 -5.66
N LEU A 162 -3.57 13.09 -6.42
CA LEU A 162 -3.16 11.67 -6.36
C LEU A 162 -1.68 11.52 -6.71
N ARG A 163 -0.95 10.73 -5.90
CA ARG A 163 0.48 10.44 -6.14
C ARG A 163 0.79 8.96 -6.23
N GLN A 164 -0.17 8.11 -5.87
CA GLN A 164 0.02 6.67 -5.81
C GLN A 164 -1.23 5.94 -6.31
N MET A 165 -1.02 4.87 -7.04
CA MET A 165 -2.07 3.96 -7.50
C MET A 165 -1.60 2.53 -7.35
N ALA A 166 -2.42 1.67 -6.78
CA ALA A 166 -2.16 0.25 -6.74
C ALA A 166 -3.00 -0.45 -7.82
N VAL A 167 -2.31 -1.17 -8.68
CA VAL A 167 -2.93 -1.91 -9.79
C VAL A 167 -2.88 -3.40 -9.49
N HIS A 168 -4.05 -4.03 -9.53
CA HIS A 168 -4.17 -5.48 -9.39
C HIS A 168 -3.97 -6.14 -10.75
N ILE A 169 -2.91 -6.95 -10.89
CA ILE A 169 -2.58 -7.66 -12.13
C ILE A 169 -2.14 -9.07 -11.79
N ASP A 170 -3.00 -10.06 -12.05
CA ASP A 170 -2.69 -11.47 -11.92
C ASP A 170 -3.64 -12.35 -12.74
N MET A 171 -3.34 -13.65 -12.76
CA MET A 171 -4.07 -14.66 -13.51
C MET A 171 -5.47 -14.98 -12.95
N THR A 172 -5.89 -14.39 -11.82
CA THR A 172 -7.24 -14.60 -11.26
C THR A 172 -8.28 -13.65 -11.85
N GLN A 173 -7.86 -12.66 -12.63
CA GLN A 173 -8.70 -11.61 -13.20
C GLN A 173 -9.40 -12.08 -14.48
N ALA A 174 -10.73 -12.24 -14.42
CA ALA A 174 -11.52 -12.71 -15.55
C ALA A 174 -11.86 -11.64 -16.59
N GLY A 175 -11.89 -10.36 -16.20
CA GLY A 175 -12.42 -9.25 -17.00
C GLY A 175 -11.38 -8.47 -17.81
N ARG A 176 -10.09 -8.87 -17.78
CA ARG A 176 -9.05 -8.09 -18.45
C ARG A 176 -9.14 -8.24 -19.97
N ALA A 177 -9.31 -7.09 -20.64
CA ALA A 177 -9.41 -7.03 -22.10
C ALA A 177 -8.18 -7.69 -22.77
N HIS A 178 -8.40 -8.46 -23.82
CA HIS A 178 -7.40 -9.22 -24.57
C HIS A 178 -6.64 -10.31 -23.82
N TYR A 179 -6.90 -10.51 -22.52
CA TYR A 179 -6.21 -11.50 -21.67
C TYR A 179 -7.21 -12.40 -20.94
N PRO A 180 -7.98 -13.23 -21.66
CA PRO A 180 -8.97 -14.08 -21.02
C PRO A 180 -8.29 -15.14 -20.13
N ILE A 181 -8.80 -15.28 -18.91
CA ILE A 181 -8.21 -16.12 -17.84
C ILE A 181 -7.92 -17.56 -18.26
N ASN A 182 -8.75 -18.12 -19.16
CA ASN A 182 -8.60 -19.50 -19.64
C ASN A 182 -7.48 -19.67 -20.69
N ARG A 183 -6.90 -18.60 -21.19
CA ARG A 183 -5.77 -18.62 -22.15
C ARG A 183 -4.43 -18.31 -21.49
N LEU A 184 -4.42 -17.78 -20.27
CA LEU A 184 -3.19 -17.48 -19.56
C LEU A 184 -2.53 -18.76 -19.09
N GLN A 185 -1.25 -18.93 -19.42
CA GLN A 185 -0.41 -20.06 -19.00
C GLN A 185 0.44 -19.72 -17.77
N SER A 186 0.89 -18.47 -17.69
CA SER A 186 1.74 -17.96 -16.61
C SER A 186 1.50 -16.49 -16.35
N GLU A 187 2.01 -15.96 -15.24
CA GLU A 187 2.00 -14.51 -14.97
C GLU A 187 2.78 -13.70 -16.00
N ALA A 188 3.72 -14.33 -16.73
CA ALA A 188 4.49 -13.65 -17.78
C ALA A 188 3.60 -13.18 -18.95
N ASP A 189 2.49 -13.88 -19.21
CA ASP A 189 1.52 -13.49 -20.25
C ASP A 189 0.90 -12.12 -19.96
N LEU A 190 0.96 -11.66 -18.70
CA LEU A 190 0.48 -10.34 -18.27
C LEU A 190 1.59 -9.27 -18.22
N HIS A 191 2.83 -9.57 -18.62
CA HIS A 191 3.89 -8.56 -18.71
C HIS A 191 3.56 -7.40 -19.65
N PRO A 192 2.89 -7.60 -20.81
CA PRO A 192 2.46 -6.47 -21.64
C PRO A 192 1.48 -5.53 -20.93
N VAL A 193 0.62 -6.05 -20.05
CA VAL A 193 -0.28 -5.23 -19.22
C VAL A 193 0.52 -4.40 -18.22
N ARG A 194 1.50 -5.02 -17.53
CA ARG A 194 2.39 -4.33 -16.59
C ARG A 194 3.21 -3.25 -17.30
N GLU A 195 3.65 -3.51 -18.54
CA GLU A 195 4.36 -2.52 -19.37
C GLU A 195 3.46 -1.36 -19.77
N ALA A 196 2.20 -1.62 -20.13
CA ALA A 196 1.24 -0.57 -20.45
C ALA A 196 1.02 0.40 -19.26
N PHE A 197 0.95 -0.12 -18.03
CA PHE A 197 0.89 0.72 -16.82
C PHE A 197 2.19 1.46 -16.55
N THR A 198 3.35 0.83 -16.81
CA THR A 198 4.65 1.51 -16.73
C THR A 198 4.69 2.72 -17.65
N ALA A 199 4.31 2.53 -18.92
CA ALA A 199 4.23 3.59 -19.92
C ALA A 199 3.21 4.67 -19.55
N LEU A 200 2.04 4.28 -19.01
CA LEU A 200 1.02 5.21 -18.52
C LEU A 200 1.59 6.12 -17.42
N ALA A 201 2.25 5.56 -16.41
CA ALA A 201 2.79 6.34 -15.29
C ALA A 201 3.95 7.26 -15.74
N ILE A 202 4.84 6.80 -16.63
CA ILE A 202 5.92 7.62 -17.20
C ILE A 202 5.30 8.80 -17.98
N ARG A 203 4.31 8.54 -18.82
CA ARG A 203 3.58 9.57 -19.59
C ARG A 203 2.87 10.56 -18.69
N THR A 204 2.16 10.09 -17.65
CA THR A 204 1.50 10.95 -16.67
C THR A 204 2.49 11.88 -15.97
N ARG A 205 3.64 11.36 -15.52
CA ARG A 205 4.73 12.20 -14.94
C ARG A 205 5.22 13.25 -15.91
N ALA A 206 5.45 12.87 -17.18
CA ALA A 206 5.96 13.77 -18.21
C ALA A 206 4.96 14.89 -18.54
N ARG A 207 3.66 14.57 -18.62
CA ARG A 207 2.61 15.53 -18.97
C ARG A 207 2.23 16.46 -17.82
N THR A 208 2.21 15.95 -16.61
CA THR A 208 1.77 16.73 -15.43
C THR A 208 2.92 17.44 -14.72
N GLY A 209 4.16 16.99 -14.92
CA GLY A 209 5.33 17.46 -14.16
C GLY A 209 5.31 17.05 -12.68
N LEU A 210 4.39 16.17 -12.28
CA LEU A 210 4.15 15.76 -10.90
C LEU A 210 4.65 14.33 -10.65
N PRO A 211 5.14 14.00 -9.42
CA PRO A 211 5.49 12.63 -9.06
C PRO A 211 4.24 11.76 -9.03
N PHE A 212 4.36 10.57 -9.59
CA PHE A 212 3.30 9.56 -9.58
C PHE A 212 3.93 8.16 -9.56
N GLU A 213 3.48 7.30 -8.66
CA GLU A 213 4.06 5.98 -8.41
C GLU A 213 3.00 4.88 -8.47
N LEU A 214 3.42 3.69 -8.87
CA LEU A 214 2.59 2.51 -8.94
C LEU A 214 2.94 1.50 -7.84
N ALA A 215 1.91 0.81 -7.36
CA ALA A 215 2.03 -0.42 -6.60
C ALA A 215 1.40 -1.57 -7.40
N HIS A 216 2.08 -2.71 -7.43
CA HIS A 216 1.56 -3.93 -8.02
C HIS A 216 0.93 -4.80 -6.93
N ASN A 217 -0.31 -5.22 -7.12
CA ASN A 217 -0.96 -6.23 -6.31
C ASN A 217 -1.16 -7.50 -7.13
N CYS A 218 -0.91 -8.64 -6.52
CA CYS A 218 -1.06 -9.96 -7.13
C CYS A 218 -1.60 -10.94 -6.11
N THR A 219 -2.73 -11.55 -6.39
CA THR A 219 -3.22 -12.71 -5.64
C THR A 219 -2.39 -13.93 -6.02
N VAL A 220 -1.86 -14.63 -5.01
CA VAL A 220 -1.02 -15.81 -5.20
C VAL A 220 -1.82 -17.06 -4.88
N THR A 221 -1.96 -17.93 -5.88
CA THR A 221 -2.72 -19.17 -5.83
C THR A 221 -1.85 -20.35 -6.26
N GLU A 222 -2.34 -21.59 -6.12
CA GLU A 222 -1.64 -22.78 -6.66
C GLU A 222 -1.33 -22.66 -8.15
N ARG A 223 -2.14 -21.88 -8.91
CA ARG A 223 -2.01 -21.72 -10.35
C ARG A 223 -0.83 -20.84 -10.76
N ASN A 224 -0.48 -19.82 -9.98
CA ASN A 224 0.53 -18.83 -10.38
C ASN A 224 1.77 -18.79 -9.47
N ILE A 225 1.80 -19.52 -8.37
CA ILE A 225 2.93 -19.51 -7.43
C ILE A 225 4.28 -19.76 -8.11
N ALA A 226 4.35 -20.68 -9.06
CA ALA A 226 5.58 -21.02 -9.79
C ALA A 226 6.10 -19.84 -10.64
N SER A 227 5.24 -18.90 -11.03
CA SER A 227 5.58 -17.72 -11.84
C SER A 227 6.01 -16.50 -11.02
N ILE A 228 5.82 -16.50 -9.69
CA ILE A 228 6.06 -15.30 -8.86
C ILE A 228 7.52 -14.85 -8.92
N ALA A 229 8.46 -15.79 -8.91
CA ALA A 229 9.88 -15.45 -9.05
C ALA A 229 10.20 -14.74 -10.38
N GLU A 230 9.52 -15.10 -11.46
CA GLU A 230 9.66 -14.47 -12.78
C GLU A 230 9.09 -13.05 -12.76
N VAL A 231 7.91 -12.86 -12.17
CA VAL A 231 7.30 -11.52 -12.01
C VAL A 231 8.24 -10.58 -11.25
N VAL A 232 8.82 -11.04 -10.14
CA VAL A 232 9.78 -10.22 -9.37
C VAL A 232 11.02 -9.90 -10.20
N ARG A 233 11.60 -10.88 -10.89
CA ARG A 233 12.75 -10.64 -11.79
C ARG A 233 12.42 -9.63 -12.87
N TRP A 234 11.23 -9.74 -13.48
CA TRP A 234 10.79 -8.82 -14.53
C TRP A 234 10.74 -7.37 -14.03
N PHE A 235 10.17 -7.11 -12.85
CA PHE A 235 10.16 -5.76 -12.27
C PHE A 235 11.56 -5.23 -11.98
N LEU A 236 12.44 -6.08 -11.48
CA LEU A 236 13.81 -5.69 -11.12
C LEU A 236 14.74 -5.60 -12.32
N ALA A 237 14.45 -6.24 -13.46
CA ALA A 237 15.34 -6.29 -14.63
C ALA A 237 15.60 -4.90 -15.24
N ASP A 238 14.64 -3.99 -15.13
CA ASP A 238 14.73 -2.63 -15.68
C ASP A 238 14.66 -1.58 -14.56
N PRO A 239 15.73 -0.80 -14.34
CA PRO A 239 15.73 0.27 -13.36
C PRO A 239 14.68 1.36 -13.57
N GLN A 240 14.29 1.66 -14.81
CA GLN A 240 13.22 2.63 -15.09
C GLN A 240 11.87 2.10 -14.64
N ARG A 241 11.62 0.81 -14.87
CA ARG A 241 10.41 0.13 -14.42
C ARG A 241 10.32 0.13 -12.90
N SER A 242 11.39 -0.29 -12.21
CA SER A 242 11.43 -0.30 -10.74
C SER A 242 11.38 1.09 -10.12
N ARG A 243 11.71 2.14 -10.86
CA ARG A 243 11.55 3.54 -10.45
C ARG A 243 10.08 4.01 -10.47
N VAL A 244 9.26 3.40 -11.31
CA VAL A 244 7.81 3.68 -11.39
C VAL A 244 7.04 2.81 -10.41
N TRP A 245 7.36 1.52 -10.36
CA TRP A 245 6.74 0.56 -9.46
C TRP A 245 7.49 0.55 -8.13
N ARG A 246 6.90 1.18 -7.10
CA ARG A 246 7.56 1.35 -5.79
C ARG A 246 7.21 0.26 -4.79
N ILE A 247 6.13 -0.46 -5.03
CA ILE A 247 5.63 -1.52 -4.16
C ILE A 247 5.22 -2.71 -5.03
N LEU A 248 5.68 -3.90 -4.66
CA LEU A 248 5.19 -5.17 -5.17
C LEU A 248 4.57 -5.94 -4.00
N SER A 249 3.26 -6.13 -4.03
CA SER A 249 2.48 -6.81 -3.00
C SER A 249 1.96 -8.13 -3.55
N PHE A 250 2.30 -9.21 -2.87
CA PHE A 250 1.85 -10.56 -3.18
C PHE A 250 0.96 -11.06 -2.05
N GLN A 251 -0.22 -11.52 -2.38
CA GLN A 251 -1.26 -11.85 -1.41
C GLN A 251 -1.68 -13.30 -1.59
N PRO A 252 -1.16 -14.25 -0.78
CA PRO A 252 -1.70 -15.59 -0.76
C PRO A 252 -3.23 -15.54 -0.63
N GLU A 253 -3.90 -16.37 -1.40
CA GLU A 253 -5.36 -16.41 -1.37
C GLU A 253 -5.89 -16.73 0.03
N ALA A 254 -7.02 -16.15 0.39
CA ALA A 254 -7.75 -16.44 1.62
C ALA A 254 -9.20 -16.78 1.29
N ASN A 255 -9.80 -17.70 2.03
CA ASN A 255 -11.19 -18.11 1.85
C ASN A 255 -12.13 -17.04 2.44
N THR A 256 -12.38 -16.00 1.66
CA THR A 256 -13.23 -14.87 2.03
C THR A 256 -13.98 -14.33 0.81
N GLY A 257 -15.12 -13.70 1.02
CA GLY A 257 -15.98 -13.16 -0.03
C GLY A 257 -16.42 -14.23 -1.03
N ARG A 258 -16.18 -13.97 -2.33
CA ARG A 258 -16.51 -14.93 -3.41
C ARG A 258 -15.33 -15.79 -3.87
N THR A 259 -14.27 -15.85 -3.08
CA THR A 259 -13.08 -16.66 -3.41
C THR A 259 -13.44 -18.11 -3.63
N ILE A 260 -12.99 -18.66 -4.76
CA ILE A 260 -12.98 -20.12 -5.01
C ILE A 260 -11.62 -20.60 -4.51
N PHE A 261 -11.63 -21.20 -3.32
CA PHE A 261 -10.42 -21.61 -2.62
C PHE A 261 -9.70 -22.74 -3.35
N SER A 262 -8.38 -22.66 -3.47
CA SER A 262 -7.56 -23.69 -4.09
C SER A 262 -7.54 -24.97 -3.24
N LYS A 263 -7.38 -26.13 -3.89
CA LYS A 263 -7.22 -27.41 -3.19
C LYS A 263 -5.93 -27.46 -2.35
N GLN A 264 -4.89 -26.78 -2.84
CA GLN A 264 -3.61 -26.65 -2.16
C GLN A 264 -3.33 -25.16 -1.95
N PRO A 265 -3.80 -24.56 -0.84
CA PRO A 265 -3.61 -23.14 -0.58
C PRO A 265 -2.13 -22.79 -0.45
N VAL A 266 -1.76 -21.66 -1.01
CA VAL A 266 -0.40 -21.15 -0.94
C VAL A 266 -0.14 -20.57 0.44
N THR A 267 0.93 -21.04 1.09
CA THR A 267 1.35 -20.43 2.36
C THR A 267 2.16 -19.16 2.14
N PRO A 268 2.14 -18.20 3.07
CA PRO A 268 2.96 -16.98 3.00
C PRO A 268 4.46 -17.30 2.88
N GLN A 269 4.92 -18.35 3.56
CA GLN A 269 6.32 -18.79 3.52
C GLN A 269 6.70 -19.31 2.12
N LEU A 270 5.79 -20.01 1.45
CA LEU A 270 6.01 -20.45 0.07
C LEU A 270 6.07 -19.24 -0.87
N ALA A 271 5.14 -18.31 -0.76
CA ALA A 271 5.14 -17.09 -1.55
C ALA A 271 6.42 -16.26 -1.31
N TRP A 272 6.84 -16.10 -0.06
CA TRP A 272 8.07 -15.39 0.28
C TRP A 272 9.33 -16.05 -0.28
N ARG A 273 9.41 -17.38 -0.26
CA ARG A 273 10.51 -18.14 -0.88
C ARG A 273 10.60 -17.88 -2.38
N GLU A 274 9.46 -17.85 -3.09
CA GLU A 274 9.44 -17.54 -4.52
C GLU A 274 9.85 -16.10 -4.80
N ILE A 275 9.43 -15.14 -3.95
CA ILE A 275 9.89 -13.75 -4.02
C ILE A 275 11.41 -13.67 -3.85
N CYS A 276 11.98 -14.32 -2.84
CA CYS A 276 13.42 -14.35 -2.61
C CYS A 276 14.17 -14.99 -3.80
N ARG A 277 13.60 -16.03 -4.41
CA ARG A 277 14.15 -16.63 -5.65
C ARG A 277 14.14 -15.62 -6.82
N GLY A 278 13.11 -14.78 -6.90
CA GLY A 278 13.03 -13.68 -7.88
C GLY A 278 14.04 -12.57 -7.64
N ILE A 279 14.27 -12.21 -6.37
CA ILE A 279 15.30 -11.23 -5.98
C ILE A 279 16.71 -11.76 -6.20
N GLY A 280 16.91 -13.09 -6.09
CA GLY A 280 18.20 -13.77 -6.23
C GLY A 280 18.96 -13.95 -4.92
N THR A 281 18.34 -13.68 -3.77
CA THR A 281 18.93 -13.88 -2.45
C THR A 281 17.86 -14.19 -1.39
N ALA A 282 18.22 -14.97 -0.39
CA ALA A 282 17.36 -15.20 0.77
C ALA A 282 17.36 -13.96 1.68
N ILE A 283 16.18 -13.52 2.08
CA ILE A 283 15.98 -12.35 2.95
C ILE A 283 15.05 -12.74 4.09
N ASP A 284 15.41 -12.33 5.31
CA ASP A 284 14.49 -12.35 6.43
C ASP A 284 13.44 -11.23 6.26
N GLY A 285 12.23 -11.63 5.86
CA GLY A 285 11.13 -10.70 5.58
C GLY A 285 10.48 -10.08 6.80
N SER A 286 10.85 -10.49 8.03
CA SER A 286 10.23 -10.02 9.27
C SER A 286 10.74 -8.66 9.75
N ALA A 287 11.89 -8.20 9.24
CA ALA A 287 12.62 -7.05 9.79
C ALA A 287 11.94 -5.69 9.57
N PHE A 288 11.03 -5.56 8.61
CA PHE A 288 10.54 -4.24 8.17
C PHE A 288 9.06 -3.98 8.40
N ILE A 289 8.25 -4.99 8.59
CA ILE A 289 6.80 -4.84 8.51
C ILE A 289 6.20 -4.78 9.89
N GLY A 290 5.33 -3.79 10.13
CA GLY A 290 4.50 -3.70 11.31
C GLY A 290 3.37 -4.73 11.29
N GLY A 291 2.66 -4.89 12.38
CA GLY A 291 1.62 -5.88 12.57
C GLY A 291 2.14 -7.19 13.16
N HIS A 292 1.33 -8.23 13.04
CA HIS A 292 1.70 -9.56 13.51
C HIS A 292 2.70 -10.21 12.53
N PRO A 293 3.72 -10.96 13.02
CA PRO A 293 4.72 -11.60 12.16
C PRO A 293 4.13 -12.55 11.10
N ASP A 294 3.03 -13.23 11.42
CA ASP A 294 2.35 -14.14 10.48
C ASP A 294 1.51 -13.41 9.41
N CYS A 295 1.32 -12.09 9.55
CA CYS A 295 0.52 -11.33 8.60
C CYS A 295 1.33 -10.78 7.44
N ASN A 296 2.59 -10.45 7.66
CA ASN A 296 3.36 -9.71 6.67
C ASN A 296 4.83 -10.14 6.66
N GLN A 297 5.39 -10.22 5.45
CA GLN A 297 6.82 -10.33 5.23
C GLN A 297 7.21 -9.31 4.15
N GLY A 298 8.41 -8.74 4.24
CA GLY A 298 8.81 -7.74 3.26
C GLY A 298 10.29 -7.41 3.28
N ALA A 299 10.72 -6.81 2.17
CA ALA A 299 12.05 -6.28 2.00
C ALA A 299 12.02 -5.02 1.16
N SER A 300 12.96 -4.11 1.41
CA SER A 300 13.26 -2.99 0.53
C SER A 300 14.54 -3.30 -0.23
N ILE A 301 14.47 -3.24 -1.55
CA ILE A 301 15.62 -3.47 -2.44
C ILE A 301 16.08 -2.12 -2.96
N LEU A 302 17.33 -1.80 -2.72
CA LEU A 302 18.00 -0.63 -3.26
C LEU A 302 18.57 -0.96 -4.63
N ILE A 303 18.32 -0.11 -5.62
CA ILE A 303 18.73 -0.31 -7.03
C ILE A 303 19.52 0.91 -7.49
N ASP A 304 20.74 0.68 -7.99
CA ASP A 304 21.49 1.69 -8.74
C ASP A 304 21.09 1.65 -10.22
N GLU A 305 20.53 2.73 -10.72
CA GLU A 305 19.98 2.83 -12.07
C GLU A 305 21.03 2.64 -13.17
N ARG A 306 22.31 2.96 -12.91
CA ARG A 306 23.36 2.86 -13.90
C ARG A 306 23.93 1.45 -14.03
N THR A 307 24.12 0.79 -12.90
CA THR A 307 24.78 -0.52 -12.85
C THR A 307 23.79 -1.67 -12.73
N ASN A 308 22.52 -1.35 -12.47
CA ASN A 308 21.49 -2.29 -12.06
C ASN A 308 21.91 -3.17 -10.86
N CYS A 309 22.87 -2.65 -10.05
CA CYS A 309 23.21 -3.29 -8.79
C CYS A 309 22.03 -3.24 -7.84
N ARG A 310 21.66 -4.39 -7.28
CA ARG A 310 20.52 -4.57 -6.41
C ARG A 310 21.00 -5.07 -5.06
N LEU A 311 20.53 -4.44 -4.01
CA LEU A 311 20.91 -4.81 -2.65
C LEU A 311 19.70 -4.74 -1.73
N PRO A 312 19.42 -5.76 -0.93
CA PRO A 312 18.52 -5.62 0.21
C PRO A 312 19.02 -4.48 1.11
N LEU A 313 18.13 -3.53 1.42
CA LEU A 313 18.50 -2.31 2.17
C LEU A 313 19.04 -2.64 3.56
N LEU A 314 18.58 -3.75 4.13
CA LEU A 314 19.03 -4.23 5.43
C LEU A 314 19.58 -5.65 5.31
N PRO A 315 20.86 -5.86 5.63
CA PRO A 315 21.38 -7.20 5.90
C PRO A 315 20.68 -7.76 7.14
N GLY A 316 20.35 -9.05 7.09
CA GLY A 316 19.59 -9.75 8.13
C GLY A 316 20.37 -10.04 9.42
N ASP A 317 21.50 -9.38 9.68
CA ASP A 317 22.28 -9.58 10.90
C ASP A 317 21.67 -8.88 12.13
N GLN A 318 21.91 -9.42 13.31
CA GLN A 318 21.33 -8.96 14.56
C GLN A 318 21.68 -7.50 14.87
N LYS A 319 22.94 -7.08 14.62
CA LYS A 319 23.37 -5.69 14.89
C LYS A 319 22.59 -4.67 14.07
N THR A 320 22.29 -5.01 12.82
CA THR A 320 21.47 -4.14 11.95
C THR A 320 20.02 -4.14 12.41
N ARG A 321 19.45 -5.28 12.83
CA ARG A 321 18.10 -5.35 13.40
C ARG A 321 17.96 -4.51 14.68
N ASP A 322 18.91 -4.61 15.61
CA ASP A 322 18.90 -3.82 16.85
C ASP A 322 18.98 -2.31 16.57
N LEU A 323 19.83 -1.91 15.62
CA LEU A 323 19.93 -0.51 15.20
C LEU A 323 18.64 -0.03 14.51
N LEU A 324 18.03 -0.86 13.68
CA LEU A 324 16.74 -0.55 13.05
C LEU A 324 15.64 -0.38 14.12
N ALA A 325 15.59 -1.27 15.10
CA ALA A 325 14.65 -1.17 16.20
C ALA A 325 14.77 0.18 16.93
N GLU A 326 16.01 0.63 17.21
CA GLU A 326 16.23 1.95 17.79
C GLU A 326 15.83 3.10 16.86
N VAL A 327 16.14 2.99 15.55
CA VAL A 327 15.70 3.97 14.55
C VAL A 327 14.18 4.08 14.52
N LEU A 328 13.46 2.97 14.46
CA LEU A 328 12.00 2.97 14.42
C LEU A 328 11.38 3.54 15.70
N SER A 329 11.92 3.20 16.86
CA SER A 329 11.43 3.71 18.15
C SER A 329 11.58 5.23 18.29
N LYS A 330 12.64 5.82 17.74
CA LYS A 330 12.94 7.25 17.84
C LYS A 330 12.46 8.07 16.63
N LEU A 331 12.54 7.50 15.44
CA LEU A 331 12.32 8.21 14.17
C LEU A 331 11.16 7.63 13.35
N GLY A 332 10.42 6.63 13.85
CA GLY A 332 9.36 5.96 13.09
C GLY A 332 8.21 6.89 12.66
N ALA A 333 7.97 7.98 13.39
CA ALA A 333 6.97 8.99 13.04
C ALA A 333 7.44 10.00 11.98
N VAL A 334 8.72 9.98 11.58
CA VAL A 334 9.22 10.82 10.48
C VAL A 334 8.56 10.38 9.18
N SER A 335 7.87 11.30 8.50
CA SER A 335 7.30 11.01 7.19
C SER A 335 8.42 10.82 6.17
N THR A 336 8.49 9.62 5.60
CA THR A 336 9.44 9.26 4.54
C THR A 336 8.75 9.06 3.19
N MET A 337 7.51 9.53 3.04
CA MET A 337 6.77 9.43 1.79
C MET A 337 7.33 10.42 0.76
N THR A 338 7.59 9.94 -0.44
CA THR A 338 8.21 10.69 -1.53
C THR A 338 7.23 11.64 -2.24
N THR A 339 5.97 11.68 -1.82
CA THR A 339 4.91 12.53 -2.40
C THR A 339 5.18 14.02 -2.31
N ASP A 340 6.08 14.43 -1.41
CA ASP A 340 6.40 15.86 -1.20
C ASP A 340 7.25 16.47 -2.31
N GLY A 341 7.82 15.69 -3.26
CA GLY A 341 8.53 16.17 -4.47
C GLY A 341 9.74 17.10 -4.28
N ASP A 342 9.85 17.74 -3.11
CA ASP A 342 10.75 18.87 -2.83
C ASP A 342 12.03 18.46 -2.05
N GLY A 343 12.30 17.16 -1.91
CA GLY A 343 13.40 16.67 -1.08
C GLY A 343 13.20 16.89 0.43
N LEU A 344 11.99 17.22 0.88
CA LEU A 344 11.67 17.48 2.29
C LEU A 344 11.98 16.29 3.20
N VAL A 345 11.88 15.08 2.69
CA VAL A 345 12.26 13.85 3.42
C VAL A 345 13.70 13.92 3.91
N THR A 346 14.64 14.39 3.07
CA THR A 346 16.05 14.54 3.45
C THR A 346 16.21 15.53 4.61
N TYR A 347 15.51 16.67 4.58
CA TYR A 347 15.55 17.66 5.65
C TYR A 347 14.90 17.14 6.95
N ARG A 348 13.79 16.40 6.86
CA ARG A 348 13.17 15.76 8.03
C ARG A 348 14.10 14.74 8.66
N VAL A 349 14.69 13.84 7.86
CA VAL A 349 15.63 12.83 8.36
C VAL A 349 16.86 13.50 8.97
N ALA A 350 17.44 14.51 8.32
CA ALA A 350 18.59 15.25 8.85
C ALA A 350 18.24 15.97 10.16
N GLY A 351 17.09 16.63 10.25
CA GLY A 351 16.62 17.29 11.46
C GLY A 351 16.34 16.31 12.59
N ALA A 352 15.79 15.13 12.30
CA ALA A 352 15.56 14.08 13.27
C ALA A 352 16.88 13.50 13.79
N LEU A 353 17.83 13.21 12.91
CA LEU A 353 19.17 12.71 13.28
C LEU A 353 19.96 13.73 14.10
N ALA A 354 19.85 15.03 13.79
CA ALA A 354 20.47 16.11 14.56
C ALA A 354 20.02 16.14 16.03
N ARG A 355 18.79 15.67 16.32
CA ARG A 355 18.26 15.54 17.69
C ARG A 355 18.72 14.28 18.42
N HIS A 356 19.32 13.34 17.68
CA HIS A 356 19.78 12.05 18.20
C HIS A 356 21.24 11.79 17.72
N PRO A 357 22.24 12.60 18.15
CA PRO A 357 23.60 12.54 17.60
C PRO A 357 24.28 11.18 17.84
N MET A 358 24.01 10.53 18.97
CA MET A 358 24.55 9.19 19.23
C MET A 358 23.97 8.13 18.28
N LEU A 359 22.68 8.22 17.97
CA LEU A 359 22.04 7.35 16.97
C LEU A 359 22.62 7.61 15.58
N ALA A 360 22.80 8.87 15.22
CA ALA A 360 23.41 9.25 13.94
C ALA A 360 24.85 8.70 13.82
N ALA A 361 25.65 8.77 14.88
CA ALA A 361 26.99 8.20 14.91
C ALA A 361 26.98 6.67 14.76
N ARG A 362 26.04 5.98 15.43
CA ARG A 362 25.89 4.51 15.30
C ARG A 362 25.45 4.10 13.90
N ILE A 363 24.53 4.83 13.27
CA ILE A 363 24.13 4.61 11.87
C ILE A 363 25.33 4.79 10.96
N ALA A 364 26.08 5.89 11.10
CA ALA A 364 27.28 6.15 10.28
C ALA A 364 28.33 5.06 10.47
N GLY A 365 28.64 4.68 11.71
CA GLY A 365 29.58 3.60 12.03
C GLY A 365 29.14 2.26 11.42
N ARG A 366 27.84 1.94 11.47
CA ARG A 366 27.32 0.73 10.85
C ARG A 366 27.44 0.75 9.32
N LEU A 367 27.11 1.86 8.69
CA LEU A 367 27.26 2.03 7.24
C LEU A 367 28.73 1.89 6.81
N ILE A 368 29.67 2.51 7.54
CA ILE A 368 31.12 2.36 7.29
C ILE A 368 31.52 0.88 7.40
N ALA A 369 31.11 0.18 8.45
CA ALA A 369 31.40 -1.24 8.62
C ALA A 369 30.84 -2.10 7.47
N LEU A 370 29.61 -1.84 7.01
CA LEU A 370 29.00 -2.57 5.89
C LEU A 370 29.73 -2.30 4.55
N VAL A 371 30.23 -1.09 4.35
CA VAL A 371 31.02 -0.74 3.16
C VAL A 371 32.40 -1.38 3.23
N SER A 372 33.09 -1.31 4.39
CA SER A 372 34.44 -1.86 4.55
C SER A 372 34.48 -3.40 4.40
N THR A 373 33.37 -4.07 4.72
CA THR A 373 33.22 -5.52 4.53
C THR A 373 32.73 -5.91 3.13
N GLY A 374 32.46 -4.92 2.25
CA GLY A 374 31.90 -5.15 0.93
C GLY A 374 30.40 -5.55 0.92
N ALA A 375 29.75 -5.59 2.08
CA ALA A 375 28.32 -5.88 2.16
C ALA A 375 27.48 -4.80 1.47
N ILE A 376 27.93 -3.56 1.46
CA ILE A 376 27.36 -2.47 0.64
C ILE A 376 28.45 -1.96 -0.30
N PRO A 377 28.30 -2.07 -1.63
CA PRO A 377 29.22 -1.48 -2.58
C PRO A 377 29.31 0.05 -2.42
N ALA A 378 30.51 0.60 -2.32
CA ALA A 378 30.73 2.06 -2.16
C ALA A 378 30.06 2.87 -3.28
N GLY A 379 30.01 2.32 -4.50
CA GLY A 379 29.32 2.91 -5.65
C GLY A 379 27.83 3.14 -5.40
N LEU A 380 27.18 2.28 -4.62
CA LEU A 380 25.76 2.39 -4.29
C LEU A 380 25.48 3.56 -3.33
N LEU A 381 26.37 3.83 -2.36
CA LEU A 381 26.26 5.03 -1.51
C LEU A 381 26.39 6.31 -2.34
N ARG A 382 27.31 6.32 -3.31
CA ARG A 382 27.46 7.45 -4.24
C ARG A 382 26.21 7.59 -5.12
N ALA A 383 25.59 6.49 -5.56
CA ALA A 383 24.36 6.52 -6.33
C ALA A 383 23.20 7.10 -5.51
N LEU A 384 23.08 6.75 -4.22
CA LEU A 384 22.12 7.35 -3.29
C LEU A 384 22.35 8.86 -3.14
N ALA A 385 23.57 9.27 -2.85
CA ALA A 385 23.94 10.68 -2.66
C ALA A 385 23.66 11.53 -3.92
N THR A 386 23.72 10.94 -5.11
CA THR A 386 23.48 11.62 -6.40
C THR A 386 22.05 11.44 -6.93
N GLY A 387 21.14 10.82 -6.18
CA GLY A 387 19.76 10.56 -6.59
C GLY A 387 19.60 9.53 -7.72
N ARG A 388 20.64 8.75 -8.01
CA ARG A 388 20.62 7.68 -9.02
C ARG A 388 20.19 6.33 -8.47
N ALA A 389 20.08 6.20 -7.17
CA ALA A 389 19.53 5.00 -6.57
C ALA A 389 18.12 5.27 -6.05
N HIS A 390 17.28 4.26 -6.14
CA HIS A 390 15.94 4.26 -5.59
C HIS A 390 15.65 2.92 -4.90
N THR A 391 14.56 2.87 -4.16
CA THR A 391 14.13 1.63 -3.50
C THR A 391 12.82 1.13 -4.10
N ILE A 392 12.69 -0.18 -4.21
CA ILE A 392 11.43 -0.88 -4.41
C ILE A 392 11.13 -1.73 -3.17
N ASN A 393 9.88 -1.68 -2.72
CA ASN A 393 9.42 -2.48 -1.58
C ASN A 393 8.69 -3.71 -2.11
N ILE A 394 9.04 -4.88 -1.61
CA ILE A 394 8.43 -6.14 -2.01
C ILE A 394 7.92 -6.83 -0.75
N GLY A 395 6.69 -7.30 -0.76
CA GLY A 395 6.14 -7.96 0.41
C GLY A 395 4.99 -8.92 0.12
N THR A 396 4.70 -9.76 1.12
CA THR A 396 3.51 -10.58 1.19
C THR A 396 2.56 -10.06 2.24
N HIS A 397 1.26 -10.19 1.99
CA HIS A 397 0.20 -9.92 2.95
C HIS A 397 -0.65 -11.18 3.08
N ASN A 398 -0.67 -11.76 4.27
CA ASN A 398 -1.39 -12.99 4.59
C ASN A 398 -2.75 -12.67 5.20
N PHE A 399 -3.78 -12.56 4.38
CA PHE A 399 -5.15 -12.44 4.86
C PHE A 399 -5.61 -13.72 5.55
N MET A 400 -6.50 -13.57 6.53
CA MET A 400 -7.12 -14.70 7.23
C MET A 400 -8.42 -15.09 6.55
N ASP A 401 -8.71 -16.39 6.57
CA ASP A 401 -9.98 -16.93 6.14
C ASP A 401 -11.15 -16.37 6.98
N ALA A 402 -12.30 -16.16 6.36
CA ALA A 402 -13.48 -15.64 7.05
C ALA A 402 -13.89 -16.51 8.24
N ALA A 403 -13.81 -17.85 8.12
CA ALA A 403 -14.11 -18.78 9.21
C ALA A 403 -13.13 -18.64 10.39
N ALA A 404 -11.83 -18.45 10.12
CA ALA A 404 -10.85 -18.20 11.16
C ALA A 404 -11.17 -16.90 11.91
N VAL A 405 -11.43 -15.82 11.18
CA VAL A 405 -11.78 -14.52 11.79
C VAL A 405 -13.07 -14.62 12.62
N ALA A 406 -14.08 -15.35 12.15
CA ALA A 406 -15.32 -15.55 12.92
C ALA A 406 -15.06 -16.33 14.22
N ASN A 407 -14.05 -17.19 14.26
CA ASN A 407 -13.65 -17.94 15.45
C ASN A 407 -12.62 -17.21 16.34
N ALA A 408 -12.23 -15.99 16.02
CA ALA A 408 -11.20 -15.24 16.76
C ALA A 408 -11.43 -15.18 18.27
N PRO A 409 -12.67 -15.03 18.81
CA PRO A 409 -12.89 -15.04 20.25
C PRO A 409 -12.47 -16.34 20.95
N ASN A 410 -12.35 -17.45 20.22
CA ASN A 410 -11.94 -18.76 20.74
C ASN A 410 -10.52 -19.16 20.31
N ASP A 411 -9.87 -18.32 19.50
CA ASP A 411 -8.53 -18.59 18.97
C ASP A 411 -7.58 -17.42 19.30
N PRO A 412 -6.74 -17.54 20.33
CA PRO A 412 -5.87 -16.46 20.78
C PRO A 412 -4.82 -16.05 19.72
N VAL A 413 -4.42 -16.94 18.82
CA VAL A 413 -3.48 -16.62 17.75
C VAL A 413 -4.16 -15.74 16.69
N VAL A 414 -5.38 -16.08 16.31
CA VAL A 414 -6.17 -15.27 15.37
C VAL A 414 -6.50 -13.91 15.99
N GLN A 415 -6.88 -13.88 17.28
CA GLN A 415 -7.17 -12.64 17.99
C GLN A 415 -5.92 -11.73 18.05
N ALA A 416 -4.75 -12.28 18.39
CA ALA A 416 -3.48 -11.53 18.40
C ALA A 416 -3.15 -10.93 17.02
N ARG A 417 -3.43 -11.64 15.95
CA ARG A 417 -3.27 -11.12 14.57
C ARG A 417 -4.20 -9.96 14.27
N LEU A 418 -5.45 -9.99 14.75
CA LEU A 418 -6.40 -8.89 14.60
C LEU A 418 -5.96 -7.68 15.43
N ASP A 419 -5.56 -7.88 16.68
CA ASP A 419 -5.15 -6.81 17.59
C ASP A 419 -3.91 -6.06 17.07
N ALA A 420 -2.91 -6.80 16.57
CA ALA A 420 -1.70 -6.23 15.99
C ALA A 420 -1.87 -5.68 14.58
N CYS A 421 -3.06 -5.80 13.98
CA CYS A 421 -3.28 -5.40 12.58
C CYS A 421 -3.03 -3.90 12.39
N VAL A 422 -2.19 -3.57 11.41
CA VAL A 422 -1.83 -2.20 11.04
C VAL A 422 -2.60 -1.70 9.80
N PHE A 423 -3.40 -2.57 9.19
CA PHE A 423 -4.26 -2.27 8.06
C PHE A 423 -5.72 -2.26 8.54
N LYS A 424 -6.27 -1.07 8.75
CA LYS A 424 -7.61 -0.92 9.35
C LYS A 424 -8.50 -0.05 8.47
N GLY A 425 -9.74 -0.47 8.29
CA GLY A 425 -10.77 0.32 7.63
C GLY A 425 -11.61 1.11 8.61
N ALA A 426 -12.08 2.28 8.20
CA ALA A 426 -13.08 3.01 8.94
C ALA A 426 -14.45 2.38 8.69
N VAL A 427 -15.07 1.87 9.73
CA VAL A 427 -16.42 1.27 9.72
C VAL A 427 -17.28 1.96 10.76
N LYS A 428 -18.50 2.30 10.41
CA LYS A 428 -19.46 2.91 11.33
C LYS A 428 -20.21 1.81 12.08
N ASN A 429 -20.04 1.78 13.40
CA ASN A 429 -20.76 0.85 14.26
C ASN A 429 -22.23 1.25 14.30
N ARG A 430 -23.13 0.32 13.97
CA ARG A 430 -24.57 0.59 13.89
C ARG A 430 -25.22 0.81 15.25
N ALA A 431 -24.73 0.14 16.28
CA ALA A 431 -25.30 0.23 17.62
C ALA A 431 -24.96 1.56 18.30
N THR A 432 -23.73 2.04 18.12
CA THR A 432 -23.22 3.27 18.78
C THR A 432 -23.24 4.48 17.86
N ASN A 433 -23.40 4.29 16.53
CA ASN A 433 -23.28 5.30 15.50
C ASN A 433 -21.87 5.96 15.45
N GLU A 434 -20.85 5.34 16.05
CA GLU A 434 -19.48 5.80 16.08
C GLU A 434 -18.62 5.13 15.01
N TRP A 435 -17.55 5.83 14.58
CA TRP A 435 -16.57 5.28 13.66
C TRP A 435 -15.51 4.48 14.40
N GLU A 436 -15.27 3.27 13.96
CA GLU A 436 -14.28 2.33 14.49
C GLU A 436 -13.20 1.99 13.47
N ALA A 437 -11.98 1.74 13.95
CA ALA A 437 -10.86 1.27 13.13
C ALA A 437 -10.85 -0.26 13.13
N VAL A 438 -11.49 -0.88 12.16
CA VAL A 438 -11.67 -2.34 12.06
C VAL A 438 -10.52 -2.96 11.25
N PRO A 439 -9.86 -4.04 11.75
CA PRO A 439 -8.87 -4.78 10.98
C PRO A 439 -9.41 -5.25 9.63
N MET A 440 -8.56 -5.18 8.57
CA MET A 440 -9.01 -5.49 7.21
C MET A 440 -9.62 -6.90 7.08
N CYS A 441 -9.05 -7.91 7.75
CA CYS A 441 -9.60 -9.26 7.71
C CYS A 441 -10.98 -9.33 8.34
N ALA A 442 -11.20 -8.68 9.49
CA ALA A 442 -12.52 -8.59 10.12
C ALA A 442 -13.51 -7.80 9.25
N MET A 443 -13.07 -6.68 8.66
CA MET A 443 -13.88 -5.92 7.72
C MET A 443 -14.27 -6.74 6.49
N ASN A 444 -13.40 -7.58 5.96
CA ASN A 444 -13.72 -8.46 4.83
C ASN A 444 -14.74 -9.52 5.20
N GLN A 445 -14.68 -10.06 6.43
CA GLN A 445 -15.63 -11.04 6.93
C GLN A 445 -17.02 -10.42 7.15
N SER A 446 -17.09 -9.18 7.67
CA SER A 446 -18.36 -8.52 8.05
C SER A 446 -18.88 -7.52 7.00
N ARG A 447 -18.27 -7.44 5.81
CA ARG A 447 -18.64 -6.44 4.77
C ARG A 447 -20.12 -6.40 4.47
N TRP A 448 -20.76 -7.56 4.38
CA TRP A 448 -22.16 -7.61 4.03
C TRP A 448 -23.04 -6.99 5.11
N SER A 449 -22.87 -7.42 6.36
CA SER A 449 -23.70 -6.97 7.49
C SER A 449 -23.38 -5.53 7.89
N GLU A 450 -22.11 -5.15 7.92
CA GLU A 450 -21.66 -3.88 8.51
C GLU A 450 -21.57 -2.72 7.50
N LEU A 451 -21.17 -3.02 6.25
CA LEU A 451 -20.90 -1.98 5.27
C LEU A 451 -22.00 -1.83 4.23
N TYR A 452 -22.68 -2.90 3.88
CA TYR A 452 -23.56 -2.90 2.71
C TYR A 452 -25.06 -2.89 3.02
N ALA A 453 -25.49 -3.41 4.14
CA ALA A 453 -26.92 -3.51 4.44
C ALA A 453 -27.62 -2.15 4.44
N ASP A 454 -27.00 -1.11 5.03
CA ASP A 454 -27.59 0.25 5.03
C ASP A 454 -27.66 0.86 3.63
N ARG A 455 -26.65 0.59 2.82
CA ARG A 455 -26.60 1.10 1.44
C ARG A 455 -27.66 0.45 0.56
N LEU A 456 -27.95 -0.82 0.77
CA LEU A 456 -29.04 -1.51 0.08
C LEU A 456 -30.40 -1.00 0.53
N ALA A 457 -30.61 -0.83 1.83
CA ALA A 457 -31.86 -0.30 2.37
C ALA A 457 -32.18 1.11 1.86
N ALA A 458 -31.16 1.93 1.62
CA ALA A 458 -31.30 3.30 1.10
C ALA A 458 -31.56 3.35 -0.43
N SER A 459 -31.42 2.23 -1.16
CA SER A 459 -31.39 2.22 -2.64
C SER A 459 -32.65 1.62 -3.30
N GLU A 460 -33.68 1.24 -2.54
CA GLU A 460 -34.84 0.52 -3.07
C GLU A 460 -35.61 1.12 -4.28
N PRO A 461 -35.58 2.43 -4.61
CA PRO A 461 -36.24 2.92 -5.83
C PRO A 461 -35.39 3.01 -7.07
N THR A 462 -34.04 3.00 -6.99
CA THR A 462 -33.19 3.42 -8.12
C THR A 462 -32.62 2.29 -8.99
N PHE A 463 -32.66 1.04 -8.53
CA PHE A 463 -32.00 -0.08 -9.21
C PHE A 463 -32.85 -0.76 -10.32
N ALA A 464 -34.16 -0.60 -10.31
CA ALA A 464 -35.01 -1.12 -11.38
C ALA A 464 -34.77 -0.45 -12.73
N ALA A 465 -34.31 0.81 -12.72
CA ALA A 465 -34.06 1.60 -13.92
C ALA A 465 -32.76 1.24 -14.65
N LEU A 466 -31.72 0.73 -13.97
CA LEU A 466 -30.43 0.38 -14.59
C LEU A 466 -30.40 -1.02 -15.22
N ASN A 467 -31.29 -1.92 -14.82
CA ASN A 467 -31.40 -3.26 -15.40
C ASN A 467 -32.36 -3.34 -16.61
N SER A 468 -33.16 -2.31 -16.87
CA SER A 468 -34.07 -2.24 -18.02
C SER A 468 -33.43 -1.63 -19.28
N ALA A 469 -32.17 -1.20 -19.21
CA ALA A 469 -31.40 -0.61 -20.33
C ALA A 469 -30.33 -1.55 -20.90
N ARG A 470 -30.56 -2.88 -20.81
CA ARG A 470 -29.76 -3.91 -21.50
C ARG A 470 -30.61 -4.73 -22.45
#